data_0d1b0052bf473e396178b93724898552
#
_entry.id   0d1b0052bf473e396178b93724898552
#
_cell.length_a   1.000
_cell.length_b   1.000
_cell.length_c   1.000
_cell.angle_alpha   90.00
_cell.angle_beta   90.00
_cell.angle_gamma   90.00
#
_symmetry.space_group_name_H-M   'P 1'
#
loop_
_entity.id
_entity.type
_entity.pdbx_description
1 polymer ?
#
loop_
_entity_poly.entity_id
_entity_poly.type
_entity_poly.pdbx_seq_one_letter_code
_entity_poly.pdbx_strand_id
1 'polypeptide(L)'
;MPWSKLDDEFYDHPKVVEAGTLGAGMFTICLSYVGRKLTDGFIATAMIRRLCADLDDPIALADRLVDVGLFERAEGGYQIHDYLEYNPPAAKILAERYAAKERMRAARAANGQFGEQERSGDVPAQ
;
A
#
# COMPACT_ATOMS: atom_id res chain seq x y z
N MET A 1 9.09 -5.58 -5.17
CA MET A 1 8.69 -4.42 -4.39
C MET A 1 7.32 -3.92 -4.82
N PRO A 2 6.36 -3.85 -3.93
CA PRO A 2 5.05 -3.37 -4.31
C PRO A 2 5.05 -1.86 -4.55
N TRP A 3 4.19 -1.43 -5.44
CA TRP A 3 4.07 -0.03 -5.82
C TRP A 3 2.66 0.44 -5.55
N SER A 4 2.52 1.65 -5.07
CA SER A 4 1.23 2.33 -5.03
C SER A 4 1.02 3.02 -6.37
N LYS A 5 -0.22 2.98 -6.86
CA LYS A 5 -0.54 3.57 -8.15
C LYS A 5 -0.88 5.05 -7.99
N LEU A 6 -0.35 5.86 -8.88
CA LEU A 6 -0.71 7.25 -8.99
C LEU A 6 -1.14 7.49 -10.42
N ASP A 7 -2.30 8.13 -10.59
CA ASP A 7 -2.84 8.44 -11.92
C ASP A 7 -1.91 9.39 -12.65
N ASP A 8 -1.67 9.16 -13.93
CA ASP A 8 -0.85 10.04 -14.76
C ASP A 8 -1.42 11.45 -14.85
N GLU A 9 -2.72 11.62 -14.64
CA GLU A 9 -3.38 12.91 -14.64
C GLU A 9 -3.43 13.55 -13.25
N PHE A 10 -2.74 12.97 -12.28
CA PHE A 10 -2.77 13.44 -10.90
C PHE A 10 -2.43 14.93 -10.77
N TYR A 11 -1.42 15.39 -11.53
CA TYR A 11 -0.96 16.78 -11.46
C TYR A 11 -2.05 17.78 -11.86
N ASP A 12 -3.00 17.35 -12.66
CA ASP A 12 -4.05 18.21 -13.21
C ASP A 12 -5.44 17.89 -12.67
N HIS A 13 -5.52 16.96 -11.73
CA HIS A 13 -6.80 16.59 -11.15
C HIS A 13 -7.37 17.77 -10.34
N PRO A 14 -8.64 18.17 -10.56
CA PRO A 14 -9.18 19.35 -9.89
C PRO A 14 -9.06 19.33 -8.37
N LYS A 15 -9.29 18.18 -7.75
CA LYS A 15 -9.17 18.06 -6.28
C LYS A 15 -7.74 18.25 -5.81
N VAL A 16 -6.79 17.76 -6.59
CA VAL A 16 -5.36 17.88 -6.26
C VAL A 16 -4.90 19.31 -6.41
N VAL A 17 -5.31 19.96 -7.50
CA VAL A 17 -4.99 21.38 -7.73
C VAL A 17 -5.55 22.23 -6.59
N GLU A 18 -6.79 21.98 -6.20
CA GLU A 18 -7.42 22.73 -5.11
C GLU A 18 -6.76 22.46 -3.76
N ALA A 19 -6.32 21.24 -3.53
CA ALA A 19 -5.61 20.89 -2.29
C ALA A 19 -4.27 21.60 -2.16
N GLY A 20 -3.65 21.93 -3.29
CA GLY A 20 -2.33 22.56 -3.31
C GLY A 20 -1.21 21.57 -3.10
N THR A 21 0.03 22.07 -3.17
CA THR A 21 1.22 21.22 -3.11
C THR A 21 1.35 20.48 -1.78
N LEU A 22 1.09 21.15 -0.66
CA LEU A 22 1.14 20.47 0.65
C LEU A 22 0.07 19.40 0.76
N GLY A 23 -1.13 19.68 0.29
CA GLY A 23 -2.21 18.70 0.30
C GLY A 23 -1.90 17.50 -0.59
N ALA A 24 -1.37 17.75 -1.78
CA ALA A 24 -0.97 16.68 -2.69
C ALA A 24 0.14 15.84 -2.06
N GLY A 25 1.09 16.47 -1.37
CA GLY A 25 2.15 15.78 -0.65
C GLY A 25 1.60 14.88 0.45
N MET A 26 0.69 15.39 1.26
CA MET A 26 0.04 14.58 2.30
C MET A 26 -0.70 13.40 1.67
N PHE A 27 -1.44 13.64 0.60
CA PHE A 27 -2.21 12.58 -0.07
C PHE A 27 -1.29 11.46 -0.55
N THR A 28 -0.18 11.80 -1.20
CA THR A 28 0.75 10.78 -1.74
C THR A 28 1.45 10.00 -0.63
N ILE A 29 1.84 10.67 0.45
CA ILE A 29 2.44 10.00 1.61
C ILE A 29 1.43 9.03 2.23
N CYS A 30 0.20 9.45 2.39
CA CYS A 30 -0.85 8.62 2.94
C CYS A 30 -1.18 7.45 2.01
N LEU A 31 -1.20 7.68 0.71
CA LEU A 31 -1.43 6.62 -0.27
C LEU A 31 -0.36 5.53 -0.14
N SER A 32 0.89 5.92 -0.02
CA SER A 32 2.00 5.00 0.19
C SER A 32 1.83 4.21 1.49
N TYR A 33 1.46 4.90 2.57
CA TYR A 33 1.26 4.27 3.87
C TYR A 33 0.15 3.22 3.83
N VAL A 34 -1.03 3.55 3.28
CA VAL A 34 -2.14 2.60 3.27
C VAL A 34 -1.86 1.41 2.37
N GLY A 35 -1.11 1.61 1.29
CA GLY A 35 -0.68 0.52 0.42
C GLY A 35 0.29 -0.42 1.12
N ARG A 36 1.24 0.11 1.85
CA ARG A 36 2.22 -0.69 2.58
C ARG A 36 1.59 -1.44 3.74
N LYS A 37 0.72 -0.79 4.49
CA LYS A 37 0.13 -1.35 5.72
C LYS A 37 -1.16 -2.10 5.49
N LEU A 38 -1.70 -2.07 4.28
CA LEU A 38 -2.92 -2.79 3.89
C LEU A 38 -4.11 -2.44 4.78
N THR A 39 -4.36 -1.14 4.93
CA THR A 39 -5.43 -0.62 5.79
C THR A 39 -6.74 -0.39 5.04
N ASP A 40 -6.81 -0.76 3.77
CA ASP A 40 -7.96 -0.49 2.88
C ASP A 40 -8.29 1.00 2.78
N GLY A 41 -7.25 1.84 2.89
CA GLY A 41 -7.38 3.29 2.75
C GLY A 41 -7.60 4.05 4.03
N PHE A 42 -7.66 3.37 5.18
CA PHE A 42 -7.86 4.04 6.46
C PHE A 42 -6.55 4.54 7.06
N ILE A 43 -6.58 5.78 7.59
CA ILE A 43 -5.43 6.36 8.30
C ILE A 43 -5.92 6.94 9.61
N ALA A 44 -5.40 6.43 10.72
CA ALA A 44 -5.74 6.95 12.04
C ALA A 44 -5.22 8.39 12.21
N THR A 45 -5.94 9.19 12.97
CA THR A 45 -5.55 10.58 13.26
C THR A 45 -4.11 10.66 13.80
N ALA A 46 -3.75 9.76 14.73
CA ALA A 46 -2.39 9.75 15.28
C ALA A 46 -1.35 9.46 14.19
N MET A 47 -1.69 8.65 13.21
CA MET A 47 -0.77 8.34 12.12
C MET A 47 -0.59 9.55 11.20
N ILE A 48 -1.65 10.34 10.96
CA ILE A 48 -1.53 11.58 10.21
C ILE A 48 -0.49 12.49 10.88
N ARG A 49 -0.57 12.63 12.19
CA ARG A 49 0.39 13.46 12.95
C ARG A 49 1.80 12.95 12.81
N ARG A 50 1.97 11.63 12.80
CA ARG A 50 3.29 11.03 12.70
C ARG A 50 3.88 11.17 11.30
N LEU A 51 3.09 10.89 10.27
CA LEU A 51 3.55 10.95 8.89
C LEU A 51 3.90 12.37 8.45
N CYS A 52 3.20 13.36 9.01
CA CYS A 52 3.37 14.75 8.65
C CYS A 52 3.84 15.57 9.85
N ALA A 53 4.76 15.01 10.64
CA ALA A 53 5.25 15.65 11.86
C ALA A 53 6.00 16.96 11.61
N ASP A 54 6.45 17.20 10.40
CA ASP A 54 7.11 18.44 10.00
C ASP A 54 6.14 19.60 9.79
N LEU A 55 4.83 19.34 9.78
CA LEU A 55 3.82 20.39 9.66
C LEU A 55 3.36 20.86 11.03
N ASP A 56 3.05 22.14 11.14
CA ASP A 56 2.55 22.71 12.39
C ASP A 56 1.19 22.15 12.75
N ASP A 57 0.31 21.99 11.77
CA ASP A 57 -1.04 21.49 12.00
C ASP A 57 -1.44 20.50 10.91
N PRO A 58 -0.95 19.26 11.00
CA PRO A 58 -1.27 18.27 9.98
C PRO A 58 -2.76 17.89 9.94
N ILE A 59 -3.47 18.01 11.05
CA ILE A 59 -4.90 17.68 11.10
C ILE A 59 -5.71 18.72 10.33
N ALA A 60 -5.34 20.00 10.40
CA ALA A 60 -5.99 21.02 9.59
C ALA A 60 -5.84 20.72 8.09
N LEU A 61 -4.66 20.27 7.69
CA LEU A 61 -4.44 19.90 6.30
C LEU A 61 -5.25 18.67 5.92
N ALA A 62 -5.32 17.66 6.77
CA ALA A 62 -6.14 16.48 6.53
C ALA A 62 -7.62 16.87 6.38
N ASP A 63 -8.10 17.77 7.22
CA ASP A 63 -9.47 18.27 7.14
C ASP A 63 -9.71 19.01 5.83
N ARG A 64 -8.70 19.73 5.34
CA ARG A 64 -8.80 20.37 4.03
C ARG A 64 -8.91 19.33 2.92
N LEU A 65 -8.20 18.21 3.04
CA LEU A 65 -8.33 17.12 2.06
C LEU A 65 -9.74 16.50 2.08
N VAL A 66 -10.39 16.51 3.23
CA VAL A 66 -11.81 16.13 3.32
C VAL A 66 -12.67 17.13 2.53
N ASP A 67 -12.44 18.42 2.75
CA ASP A 67 -13.22 19.47 2.10
C ASP A 67 -13.12 19.41 0.57
N VAL A 68 -11.93 19.10 0.04
CA VAL A 68 -11.75 19.00 -1.41
C VAL A 68 -12.14 17.63 -1.97
N GLY A 69 -12.44 16.65 -1.12
CA GLY A 69 -12.95 15.36 -1.55
C GLY A 69 -11.90 14.29 -1.81
N LEU A 70 -10.65 14.51 -1.38
CA LEU A 70 -9.61 13.47 -1.48
C LEU A 70 -9.65 12.51 -0.31
N PHE A 71 -10.07 12.98 0.85
CA PHE A 71 -10.29 12.17 2.04
C PHE A 71 -11.75 12.24 2.45
N GLU A 72 -12.17 11.24 3.24
CA GLU A 72 -13.45 11.24 3.92
C GLU A 72 -13.19 11.08 5.42
N ARG A 73 -14.08 11.62 6.24
CA ARG A 73 -13.96 11.41 7.67
C ARG A 73 -14.40 10.00 8.01
N ALA A 74 -13.66 9.37 8.92
CA ALA A 74 -13.98 8.04 9.41
C ALA A 74 -13.82 8.02 10.93
N GLU A 75 -14.42 7.04 11.57
CA GLU A 75 -14.26 6.92 13.01
C GLU A 75 -12.80 6.67 13.36
N GLY A 76 -12.22 7.55 14.16
CA GLY A 76 -10.82 7.45 14.57
C GLY A 76 -9.82 7.99 13.57
N GLY A 77 -10.26 8.54 12.45
CA GLY A 77 -9.32 9.08 11.47
C GLY A 77 -9.95 9.45 10.14
N TYR A 78 -9.30 9.04 9.08
CA TYR A 78 -9.64 9.43 7.72
C TYR A 78 -9.61 8.23 6.79
N GLN A 79 -10.37 8.30 5.71
CA GLN A 79 -10.41 7.28 4.68
C GLN A 79 -10.09 7.95 3.36
N ILE A 80 -9.21 7.35 2.56
CA ILE A 80 -8.98 7.85 1.20
C ILE A 80 -10.23 7.59 0.39
N HIS A 81 -10.73 8.65 -0.27
CA HIS A 81 -11.95 8.57 -1.07
C HIS A 81 -11.78 7.56 -2.20
N ASP A 82 -12.77 6.67 -2.34
CA ASP A 82 -12.81 5.66 -3.41
C ASP A 82 -11.59 4.73 -3.46
N TYR A 83 -10.90 4.53 -2.35
CA TYR A 83 -9.69 3.71 -2.34
C TYR A 83 -9.93 2.31 -2.93
N LEU A 84 -11.00 1.64 -2.51
CA LEU A 84 -11.27 0.27 -2.95
C LEU A 84 -11.80 0.15 -4.37
N GLU A 85 -12.19 1.26 -5.00
CA GLU A 85 -12.55 1.23 -6.42
C GLU A 85 -11.32 1.05 -7.31
N TYR A 86 -10.18 1.55 -6.87
CA TYR A 86 -8.95 1.57 -7.67
C TYR A 86 -7.87 0.66 -7.15
N ASN A 87 -8.06 0.09 -5.96
CA ASN A 87 -7.04 -0.73 -5.29
C ASN A 87 -7.69 -2.00 -4.75
N PRO A 88 -7.01 -3.15 -4.86
CA PRO A 88 -7.57 -4.38 -4.32
C PRO A 88 -7.64 -4.34 -2.79
N PRO A 89 -8.64 -4.98 -2.19
CA PRO A 89 -8.73 -5.02 -0.73
C PRO A 89 -7.57 -5.79 -0.11
N ALA A 90 -7.24 -5.45 1.14
CA ALA A 90 -6.13 -6.07 1.85
C ALA A 90 -6.27 -7.59 1.91
N ALA A 91 -7.49 -8.08 2.12
CA ALA A 91 -7.73 -9.52 2.17
C ALA A 91 -7.32 -10.23 0.89
N LYS A 92 -7.59 -9.60 -0.27
CA LYS A 92 -7.21 -10.17 -1.56
C LYS A 92 -5.68 -10.18 -1.73
N ILE A 93 -5.02 -9.09 -1.35
CA ILE A 93 -3.56 -8.99 -1.44
C ILE A 93 -2.91 -10.05 -0.56
N LEU A 94 -3.39 -10.20 0.67
CA LEU A 94 -2.86 -11.20 1.60
C LEU A 94 -3.08 -12.61 1.09
N ALA A 95 -4.25 -12.89 0.50
CA ALA A 95 -4.54 -14.19 -0.07
C ALA A 95 -3.60 -14.50 -1.24
N GLU A 96 -3.35 -13.53 -2.10
CA GLU A 96 -2.43 -13.69 -3.24
C GLU A 96 -1.00 -13.92 -2.76
N ARG A 97 -0.56 -13.20 -1.73
CA ARG A 97 0.77 -13.39 -1.14
C ARG A 97 0.91 -14.78 -0.53
N TYR A 98 -0.12 -15.25 0.15
CA TYR A 98 -0.13 -16.59 0.72
C TYR A 98 -0.04 -17.63 -0.37
N ALA A 99 -0.85 -17.51 -1.41
CA ALA A 99 -0.84 -18.45 -2.53
C ALA A 99 0.53 -18.49 -3.23
N ALA A 100 1.14 -17.33 -3.43
CA ALA A 100 2.46 -17.24 -4.05
C ALA A 100 3.51 -17.92 -3.16
N LYS A 101 3.43 -17.70 -1.85
CA LYS A 101 4.35 -18.31 -0.89
C LYS A 101 4.23 -19.82 -0.90
N GLU A 102 3.00 -20.34 -0.96
CA GLU A 102 2.78 -21.79 -1.03
C GLU A 102 3.30 -22.37 -2.34
N ARG A 103 3.12 -21.68 -3.46
CA ARG A 103 3.67 -22.13 -4.72
C ARG A 103 5.18 -22.20 -4.68
N MET A 104 5.83 -21.22 -4.10
CA MET A 104 7.30 -21.22 -3.97
C MET A 104 7.78 -22.31 -3.04
N ARG A 105 7.05 -22.56 -1.95
CA ARG A 105 7.40 -23.65 -1.06
C ARG A 105 7.33 -24.99 -1.75
N ALA A 106 6.26 -25.22 -2.51
CA ALA A 106 6.09 -26.46 -3.28
C ALA A 106 7.19 -26.62 -4.31
N ALA A 107 7.53 -25.54 -5.02
CA ALA A 107 8.60 -25.57 -6.02
C ALA A 107 9.95 -25.89 -5.38
N ARG A 108 10.24 -25.31 -4.23
CA ARG A 108 11.49 -25.58 -3.53
C ARG A 108 11.56 -27.01 -3.05
N ALA A 109 10.46 -27.55 -2.54
CA ALA A 109 10.41 -28.94 -2.11
C ALA A 109 10.66 -29.90 -3.28
N ALA A 110 10.01 -29.62 -4.42
CA ALA A 110 10.20 -30.43 -5.62
C ALA A 110 11.64 -30.35 -6.10
N ASN A 111 12.23 -29.18 -6.14
CA ASN A 111 13.61 -28.99 -6.55
C ASN A 111 14.58 -29.69 -5.60
N GLY A 112 14.30 -29.61 -4.28
CA GLY A 112 15.12 -30.28 -3.29
C GLY A 112 15.11 -31.79 -3.44
N GLN A 113 13.94 -32.37 -3.64
CA GLN A 113 13.82 -33.79 -3.89
C GLN A 113 14.54 -34.21 -5.16
N PHE A 114 14.38 -33.47 -6.20
CA PHE A 114 15.04 -33.75 -7.47
C PHE A 114 16.55 -33.67 -7.31
N GLY A 115 17.06 -32.65 -6.65
CA GLY A 115 18.49 -32.51 -6.42
C GLY A 115 19.08 -33.63 -5.59
N GLU A 116 18.38 -34.07 -4.57
CA GLU A 116 18.82 -35.16 -3.75
C GLU A 116 18.90 -36.46 -4.54
N GLN A 117 17.90 -36.68 -5.37
CA GLN A 117 17.87 -37.87 -6.23
C GLN A 117 19.02 -37.87 -7.22
N GLU A 118 19.32 -36.75 -7.83
CA GLU A 118 20.45 -36.65 -8.72
C GLU A 118 21.77 -36.94 -8.00
N ARG A 119 21.94 -36.38 -6.83
CA ARG A 119 23.16 -36.60 -6.07
C ARG A 119 23.34 -38.04 -5.66
N SER A 120 22.30 -38.66 -5.19
CA SER A 120 22.42 -40.04 -4.81
C SER A 120 22.62 -40.93 -6.01
N GLY A 121 22.20 -40.53 -7.20
CA GLY A 121 22.46 -41.26 -8.38
C GLY A 121 23.84 -41.14 -8.89
N ASP A 122 24.65 -40.21 -8.62
CA ASP A 122 25.77 -39.99 -9.19
C ASP A 122 26.82 -39.41 -8.59
N VAL A 123 26.90 -38.72 -8.39
CA VAL A 123 27.86 -38.20 -8.00
C VAL A 123 28.09 -37.36 -7.31
N PRO A 124 28.76 -37.25 -7.03
CA PRO A 124 29.20 -36.75 -6.21
C PRO A 124 29.40 -35.48 -6.26
N ALA A 125 29.52 -35.10 -6.30
CA ALA A 125 29.82 -34.16 -6.17
C ALA A 125 29.95 -33.11 -6.15
N GLN A 126 29.93 -32.60 -5.98
CA GLN A 126 30.13 -31.52 -5.96
C GLN A 126 30.34 -31.04 -4.96
#